data_20ec7c645ff1a6137cd4d9b798199be1
#
_entry.id   20ec7c645ff1a6137cd4d9b798199be1
#
_cell.length_a   1.000
_cell.length_b   1.000
_cell.length_c   1.000
_cell.angle_alpha   90.00
_cell.angle_beta   90.00
_cell.angle_gamma   90.00
#
_symmetry.space_group_name_H-M   'P 1'
#
loop_
_entity.id
_entity.type
_entity.pdbx_description
1 polymer ?
#
loop_
_entity_poly.entity_id
_entity_poly.type
_entity_poly.pdbx_seq_one_letter_code
_entity_poly.pdbx_strand_id
1 'polypeptide(L)'
;MSNIKVSIGTSKSKPIIVIYYNEIRHRYWNGKAINVNISSDENPNLLKAAFELKIREGWRPESKKKQVKELPLTVIETLERGVETKINQGCSERYIKDVKRIVTLWKRYEREQHLRNLTIDKLQASHIRSFLVRPNWSAKTQRTVKSTLSPLLSEFTPNLVQSVRLKKPTSTLHKPFDNVNEVLDAVKDYNQQLYLCCLMTYGCLLRPHREIRELNWSDFSEDLKYIHLSGNRNKSGRNRIVPVPAYVRDILVKGESNHNIFSGSNKPLNQDYFKTLWSRFKRQSDILEQGQTLYSFRHSGA
;
A
#
# COMPACT_ATOMS: atom_id res chain seq x y z
N MET A 1 -12.51 -43.94 31.06
CA MET A 1 -11.68 -44.89 30.26
C MET A 1 -12.13 -44.81 28.84
N SER A 2 -11.26 -44.41 27.89
CA SER A 2 -11.59 -44.32 26.46
C SER A 2 -11.89 -45.72 25.91
N ASN A 3 -13.14 -45.94 25.49
CA ASN A 3 -13.56 -47.23 24.93
C ASN A 3 -12.93 -47.44 23.55
N ILE A 4 -11.87 -48.26 23.49
CA ILE A 4 -11.22 -48.65 22.24
C ILE A 4 -11.82 -49.97 21.80
N LYS A 5 -12.40 -50.03 20.60
CA LYS A 5 -12.99 -51.24 20.03
C LYS A 5 -12.18 -51.69 18.81
N VAL A 6 -11.65 -52.91 18.83
CA VAL A 6 -10.93 -53.54 17.71
C VAL A 6 -11.81 -54.61 17.07
N SER A 7 -11.96 -54.56 15.76
CA SER A 7 -12.76 -55.51 14.99
C SER A 7 -12.13 -55.84 13.64
N ILE A 8 -12.48 -56.97 13.07
CA ILE A 8 -12.15 -57.32 11.68
C ILE A 8 -13.28 -56.80 10.80
N GLY A 9 -12.96 -56.05 9.77
CA GLY A 9 -13.87 -55.58 8.75
C GLY A 9 -13.40 -55.95 7.36
N THR A 10 -14.11 -55.57 6.34
CA THR A 10 -13.74 -55.79 4.93
C THR A 10 -13.62 -54.46 4.19
N SER A 11 -12.65 -54.39 3.29
CA SER A 11 -12.48 -53.27 2.35
C SER A 11 -12.02 -53.80 0.99
N LYS A 12 -12.79 -53.52 -0.06
CA LYS A 12 -12.51 -54.05 -1.41
C LYS A 12 -12.29 -55.56 -1.42
N SER A 13 -13.17 -56.30 -0.74
CA SER A 13 -13.14 -57.76 -0.59
C SER A 13 -11.95 -58.31 0.17
N LYS A 14 -11.11 -57.50 0.82
CA LYS A 14 -9.99 -57.92 1.65
C LYS A 14 -10.26 -57.64 3.11
N PRO A 15 -9.82 -58.54 4.03
CA PRO A 15 -9.93 -58.31 5.45
C PRO A 15 -9.08 -57.11 5.89
N ILE A 16 -9.55 -56.34 6.86
CA ILE A 16 -8.84 -55.22 7.49
C ILE A 16 -9.09 -55.21 8.98
N ILE A 17 -8.16 -54.67 9.75
CA ILE A 17 -8.39 -54.36 11.16
C ILE A 17 -8.99 -52.95 11.27
N VAL A 18 -10.09 -52.85 11.99
CA VAL A 18 -10.77 -51.60 12.28
C VAL A 18 -10.68 -51.28 13.75
N ILE A 19 -10.12 -50.16 14.09
CA ILE A 19 -10.01 -49.69 15.48
C ILE A 19 -10.80 -48.36 15.60
N TYR A 20 -11.76 -48.38 16.54
CA TYR A 20 -12.46 -47.14 16.92
C TYR A 20 -11.76 -46.58 18.16
N TYR A 21 -11.28 -45.31 18.03
CA TYR A 21 -10.64 -44.59 19.11
C TYR A 21 -11.00 -43.12 19.05
N ASN A 22 -11.50 -42.54 20.14
CA ASN A 22 -11.98 -41.15 20.21
C ASN A 22 -12.94 -40.80 19.05
N GLU A 23 -13.93 -41.67 18.81
CA GLU A 23 -14.95 -41.53 17.76
C GLU A 23 -14.40 -41.58 16.32
N ILE A 24 -13.10 -41.81 16.16
CA ILE A 24 -12.44 -41.92 14.85
C ILE A 24 -12.25 -43.39 14.50
N ARG A 25 -12.59 -43.71 13.24
CA ARG A 25 -12.39 -45.06 12.68
C ARG A 25 -11.03 -45.14 11.99
N HIS A 26 -10.11 -45.96 12.55
CA HIS A 26 -8.82 -46.26 11.95
C HIS A 26 -8.86 -47.63 11.24
N ARG A 27 -8.16 -47.73 10.11
CA ARG A 27 -8.13 -48.95 9.29
C ARG A 27 -6.68 -49.36 9.04
N TYR A 28 -6.37 -50.62 9.26
CA TYR A 28 -5.04 -51.20 9.09
C TYR A 28 -5.10 -52.51 8.27
N TRP A 29 -4.26 -52.57 7.27
CA TRP A 29 -4.11 -53.72 6.37
C TRP A 29 -2.93 -54.59 6.78
N ASN A 30 -2.05 -54.14 7.66
CA ASN A 30 -0.88 -54.82 8.19
C ASN A 30 -0.50 -54.26 9.57
N GLY A 31 0.45 -54.93 10.21
CA GLY A 31 0.94 -54.60 11.55
C GLY A 31 2.05 -53.54 11.60
N LYS A 32 2.41 -52.87 10.49
CA LYS A 32 3.51 -51.88 10.47
C LYS A 32 3.34 -50.76 11.50
N ALA A 33 2.10 -50.32 11.77
CA ALA A 33 1.82 -49.27 12.76
C ALA A 33 2.16 -49.69 14.21
N ILE A 34 2.30 -50.97 14.47
CA ILE A 34 2.65 -51.54 15.77
C ILE A 34 3.98 -52.33 15.72
N ASN A 35 4.80 -52.14 14.68
CA ASN A 35 6.06 -52.81 14.42
C ASN A 35 5.97 -54.37 14.40
N VAL A 36 4.90 -54.90 13.81
CA VAL A 36 4.66 -56.33 13.63
C VAL A 36 4.53 -56.62 12.14
N ASN A 37 5.25 -57.65 11.67
CA ASN A 37 5.23 -58.05 10.26
C ASN A 37 4.16 -59.12 10.00
N ILE A 38 2.88 -58.71 10.09
CA ILE A 38 1.70 -59.55 9.81
C ILE A 38 0.81 -58.77 8.87
N SER A 39 0.30 -59.42 7.82
CA SER A 39 -0.70 -58.86 6.91
C SER A 39 -2.11 -59.32 7.32
N SER A 40 -3.11 -58.46 7.11
CA SER A 40 -4.52 -58.84 7.32
C SER A 40 -5.00 -59.90 6.32
N ASP A 41 -4.40 -59.97 5.11
CA ASP A 41 -4.73 -60.97 4.09
C ASP A 41 -4.24 -62.35 4.45
N GLU A 42 -3.12 -62.47 5.21
CA GLU A 42 -2.52 -63.75 5.63
C GLU A 42 -3.20 -64.27 6.89
N ASN A 43 -3.29 -63.46 7.94
CA ASN A 43 -3.92 -63.86 9.20
C ASN A 43 -4.58 -62.68 9.92
N PRO A 44 -5.87 -62.38 9.62
CA PRO A 44 -6.57 -61.26 10.22
C PRO A 44 -6.79 -61.42 11.73
N ASN A 45 -6.97 -62.63 12.24
CA ASN A 45 -7.18 -62.88 13.66
C ASN A 45 -5.90 -62.62 14.46
N LEU A 46 -4.75 -63.07 13.96
CA LEU A 46 -3.46 -62.83 14.60
C LEU A 46 -3.10 -61.36 14.61
N LEU A 47 -3.36 -60.66 13.49
CA LEU A 47 -3.16 -59.22 13.41
C LEU A 47 -4.07 -58.47 14.37
N LYS A 48 -5.35 -58.85 14.51
CA LYS A 48 -6.26 -58.29 15.49
C LYS A 48 -5.72 -58.47 16.91
N ALA A 49 -5.31 -59.67 17.28
CA ALA A 49 -4.74 -59.98 18.61
C ALA A 49 -3.50 -59.11 18.89
N ALA A 50 -2.61 -58.94 17.89
CA ALA A 50 -1.45 -58.07 18.01
C ALA A 50 -1.80 -56.63 18.30
N PHE A 51 -2.80 -56.05 17.62
CA PHE A 51 -3.30 -54.72 17.93
C PHE A 51 -3.91 -54.62 19.33
N GLU A 52 -4.72 -55.60 19.74
CA GLU A 52 -5.31 -55.63 21.09
C GLU A 52 -4.24 -55.67 22.17
N LEU A 53 -3.17 -56.48 21.98
CA LEU A 53 -2.04 -56.51 22.89
C LEU A 53 -1.32 -55.17 22.98
N LYS A 54 -0.99 -54.56 21.83
CA LYS A 54 -0.33 -53.25 21.76
C LYS A 54 -1.15 -52.14 22.39
N ILE A 55 -2.47 -52.21 22.24
CA ILE A 55 -3.37 -51.23 22.90
C ILE A 55 -3.33 -51.40 24.43
N ARG A 56 -3.26 -52.64 24.94
CA ARG A 56 -3.07 -52.91 26.38
C ARG A 56 -1.70 -52.42 26.90
N GLU A 57 -0.66 -52.48 26.06
CA GLU A 57 0.67 -51.91 26.32
C GLU A 57 0.75 -50.39 26.23
N GLY A 58 -0.36 -49.72 25.94
CA GLY A 58 -0.43 -48.24 25.89
C GLY A 58 -0.34 -47.65 24.50
N TRP A 59 -0.16 -48.45 23.44
CA TRP A 59 -0.21 -47.93 22.07
C TRP A 59 -1.59 -47.37 21.73
N ARG A 60 -1.61 -46.25 20.99
CA ARG A 60 -2.84 -45.62 20.51
C ARG A 60 -2.72 -45.33 19.02
N PRO A 61 -3.84 -45.46 18.25
CA PRO A 61 -3.86 -45.02 16.85
C PRO A 61 -3.51 -43.56 16.73
N GLU A 62 -2.54 -43.22 15.90
CA GLU A 62 -2.28 -41.83 15.56
C GLU A 62 -3.47 -41.29 14.79
N SER A 63 -4.13 -40.30 15.35
CA SER A 63 -5.04 -39.51 14.58
C SER A 63 -4.21 -38.76 13.53
N LYS A 64 -4.22 -39.25 12.28
CA LYS A 64 -3.79 -38.40 11.16
C LYS A 64 -4.71 -37.19 11.25
N LYS A 65 -4.27 -36.11 11.91
CA LYS A 65 -4.85 -34.78 11.69
C LYS A 65 -4.84 -34.66 10.18
N LYS A 66 -6.02 -34.65 9.54
CA LYS A 66 -6.12 -34.13 8.18
C LYS A 66 -5.44 -32.78 8.26
N GLN A 67 -4.25 -32.67 7.70
CA GLN A 67 -3.73 -31.36 7.37
C GLN A 67 -4.84 -30.78 6.50
N VAL A 68 -5.62 -29.88 7.08
CA VAL A 68 -6.46 -28.98 6.31
C VAL A 68 -5.43 -28.26 5.48
N LYS A 69 -5.26 -28.65 4.20
CA LYS A 69 -4.50 -27.84 3.25
C LYS A 69 -5.22 -26.51 3.25
N GLU A 70 -4.65 -25.56 3.97
CA GLU A 70 -5.10 -24.17 3.85
C GLU A 70 -5.07 -23.88 2.36
N LEU A 71 -6.22 -23.55 1.81
CA LEU A 71 -6.30 -23.13 0.41
C LEU A 71 -5.37 -21.94 0.25
N PRO A 72 -4.50 -21.95 -0.78
CA PRO A 72 -3.61 -20.81 -0.99
C PRO A 72 -4.43 -19.55 -1.15
N LEU A 73 -4.00 -18.48 -0.48
CA LEU A 73 -4.65 -17.17 -0.55
C LEU A 73 -4.77 -16.70 -1.99
N THR A 74 -5.86 -16.05 -2.31
CA THR A 74 -5.98 -15.31 -3.57
C THR A 74 -5.07 -14.09 -3.55
N VAL A 75 -4.71 -13.57 -4.72
CA VAL A 75 -3.93 -12.32 -4.83
C VAL A 75 -4.68 -11.15 -4.19
N ILE A 76 -6.00 -11.10 -4.32
CA ILE A 76 -6.83 -10.06 -3.70
C ILE A 76 -6.73 -10.12 -2.16
N GLU A 77 -6.92 -11.30 -1.56
CA GLU A 77 -6.79 -11.48 -0.10
C GLU A 77 -5.39 -11.12 0.39
N THR A 78 -4.36 -11.49 -0.38
CA THR A 78 -2.98 -11.12 -0.08
C THR A 78 -2.76 -9.62 -0.09
N LEU A 79 -3.29 -8.93 -1.11
CA LEU A 79 -3.22 -7.46 -1.21
C LEU A 79 -3.98 -6.77 -0.06
N GLU A 80 -5.15 -7.27 0.32
CA GLU A 80 -5.96 -6.75 1.42
C GLU A 80 -5.22 -6.91 2.76
N ARG A 81 -4.63 -8.07 3.04
CA ARG A 81 -3.75 -8.27 4.21
C ARG A 81 -2.56 -7.32 4.20
N GLY A 82 -1.94 -7.10 3.04
CA GLY A 82 -0.86 -6.13 2.89
C GLY A 82 -1.30 -4.70 3.24
N VAL A 83 -2.52 -4.30 2.88
CA VAL A 83 -3.10 -3.00 3.26
C VAL A 83 -3.31 -2.92 4.78
N GLU A 84 -3.86 -3.95 5.41
CA GLU A 84 -4.06 -4.01 6.88
C GLU A 84 -2.72 -3.88 7.62
N THR A 85 -1.70 -4.58 7.14
CA THR A 85 -0.33 -4.46 7.68
C THR A 85 0.16 -3.01 7.63
N LYS A 86 -0.08 -2.28 6.50
CA LYS A 86 0.32 -0.87 6.38
C LYS A 86 -0.47 0.07 7.29
N ILE A 87 -1.74 -0.22 7.54
CA ILE A 87 -2.56 0.51 8.51
C ILE A 87 -1.99 0.31 9.92
N ASN A 88 -1.71 -0.93 10.31
CA ASN A 88 -1.17 -1.28 11.63
C ASN A 88 0.24 -0.71 11.86
N GLN A 89 1.03 -0.52 10.79
CA GLN A 89 2.33 0.17 10.83
C GLN A 89 2.23 1.69 11.00
N GLY A 90 1.03 2.26 11.08
CA GLY A 90 0.84 3.71 11.23
C GLY A 90 1.25 4.52 10.01
N CYS A 91 1.18 3.95 8.80
CA CYS A 91 1.48 4.67 7.57
C CYS A 91 0.52 5.84 7.38
N SER A 92 0.98 6.91 6.68
CA SER A 92 0.18 8.11 6.46
C SER A 92 -1.13 7.80 5.71
N GLU A 93 -2.20 8.54 6.03
CA GLU A 93 -3.51 8.39 5.37
C GLU A 93 -3.42 8.45 3.83
N ARG A 94 -2.55 9.33 3.33
CA ARG A 94 -2.31 9.46 1.88
C ARG A 94 -1.79 8.15 1.30
N TYR A 95 -0.78 7.55 1.94
CA TYR A 95 -0.22 6.28 1.51
C TYR A 95 -1.26 5.15 1.60
N ILE A 96 -2.07 5.11 2.66
CA ILE A 96 -3.16 4.13 2.80
C ILE A 96 -4.20 4.28 1.66
N LYS A 97 -4.54 5.50 1.26
CA LYS A 97 -5.39 5.72 0.08
C LYS A 97 -4.76 5.17 -1.20
N ASP A 98 -3.46 5.38 -1.38
CA ASP A 98 -2.74 4.90 -2.56
C ASP A 98 -2.68 3.36 -2.61
N VAL A 99 -2.40 2.67 -1.49
CA VAL A 99 -2.39 1.20 -1.45
C VAL A 99 -3.79 0.59 -1.61
N LYS A 100 -4.85 1.18 -1.02
CA LYS A 100 -6.24 0.77 -1.24
C LYS A 100 -6.64 0.90 -2.72
N ARG A 101 -6.17 1.95 -3.39
CA ARG A 101 -6.37 2.12 -4.83
C ARG A 101 -5.76 0.97 -5.63
N ILE A 102 -4.58 0.45 -5.23
CA ILE A 102 -3.96 -0.71 -5.91
C ILE A 102 -4.87 -1.94 -5.83
N VAL A 103 -5.48 -2.23 -4.68
CA VAL A 103 -6.44 -3.33 -4.54
C VAL A 103 -7.61 -3.16 -5.51
N THR A 104 -8.18 -1.96 -5.57
CA THR A 104 -9.30 -1.66 -6.49
C THR A 104 -8.91 -1.84 -7.95
N LEU A 105 -7.70 -1.39 -8.33
CA LEU A 105 -7.16 -1.54 -9.68
C LEU A 105 -6.90 -3.01 -10.02
N TRP A 106 -6.41 -3.81 -9.06
CA TRP A 106 -6.18 -5.24 -9.25
C TRP A 106 -7.50 -6.01 -9.39
N LYS A 107 -8.50 -5.75 -8.56
CA LYS A 107 -9.85 -6.33 -8.68
C LYS A 107 -10.48 -6.07 -10.06
N ARG A 108 -10.25 -4.87 -10.60
CA ARG A 108 -10.69 -4.52 -11.95
C ARG A 108 -9.93 -5.31 -13.01
N TYR A 109 -8.61 -5.42 -12.87
CA TYR A 109 -7.75 -6.18 -13.77
C TYR A 109 -8.12 -7.67 -13.81
N GLU A 110 -8.35 -8.31 -12.67
CA GLU A 110 -8.78 -9.72 -12.63
C GLU A 110 -10.11 -9.95 -13.38
N ARG A 111 -11.05 -9.00 -13.25
CA ARG A 111 -12.31 -9.07 -14.00
C ARG A 111 -12.10 -8.93 -15.51
N GLU A 112 -11.29 -7.97 -15.93
CA GLU A 112 -10.98 -7.70 -17.34
C GLU A 112 -10.23 -8.85 -18.00
N GLN A 113 -9.40 -9.57 -17.26
CA GLN A 113 -8.59 -10.69 -17.75
C GLN A 113 -9.18 -12.07 -17.45
N HIS A 114 -10.40 -12.14 -16.90
CA HIS A 114 -11.06 -13.39 -16.51
C HIS A 114 -10.24 -14.26 -15.54
N LEU A 115 -9.38 -13.67 -14.72
CA LEU A 115 -8.48 -14.32 -13.75
C LEU A 115 -9.15 -14.51 -12.37
N ARG A 116 -10.44 -14.88 -12.34
CA ARG A 116 -11.18 -15.02 -11.07
C ARG A 116 -10.48 -16.00 -10.12
N ASN A 117 -10.29 -15.55 -8.88
CA ASN A 117 -9.65 -16.32 -7.81
C ASN A 117 -8.21 -16.77 -8.14
N LEU A 118 -7.45 -15.92 -8.84
CA LEU A 118 -6.02 -16.17 -9.02
C LEU A 118 -5.35 -16.28 -7.66
N THR A 119 -4.78 -17.44 -7.36
CA THR A 119 -4.09 -17.70 -6.11
C THR A 119 -2.64 -17.22 -6.17
N ILE A 120 -2.08 -16.89 -5.00
CA ILE A 120 -0.75 -16.27 -4.91
C ILE A 120 0.37 -17.19 -5.42
N ASP A 121 0.23 -18.50 -5.27
CA ASP A 121 1.15 -19.52 -5.77
C ASP A 121 1.17 -19.63 -7.32
N LYS A 122 0.08 -19.21 -7.97
CA LYS A 122 -0.05 -19.17 -9.44
C LYS A 122 0.26 -17.80 -10.04
N LEU A 123 0.54 -16.81 -9.20
CA LEU A 123 0.88 -15.47 -9.67
C LEU A 123 2.24 -15.48 -10.38
N GLN A 124 2.28 -14.99 -11.63
CA GLN A 124 3.47 -14.94 -12.47
C GLN A 124 3.86 -13.50 -12.80
N ALA A 125 5.12 -13.30 -13.18
CA ALA A 125 5.63 -11.99 -13.63
C ALA A 125 4.87 -11.47 -14.87
N SER A 126 4.33 -12.36 -15.72
CA SER A 126 3.46 -12.02 -16.86
C SER A 126 2.17 -11.32 -16.41
N HIS A 127 1.51 -11.81 -15.36
CA HIS A 127 0.31 -11.20 -14.80
C HIS A 127 0.61 -9.80 -14.27
N ILE A 128 1.72 -9.65 -13.53
CA ILE A 128 2.16 -8.35 -13.00
C ILE A 128 2.51 -7.39 -14.12
N ARG A 129 3.22 -7.86 -15.17
CA ARG A 129 3.54 -7.04 -16.33
C ARG A 129 2.28 -6.57 -17.04
N SER A 130 1.33 -7.45 -17.30
CA SER A 130 0.05 -7.14 -17.95
C SER A 130 -0.76 -6.13 -17.11
N PHE A 131 -0.76 -6.28 -15.78
CA PHE A 131 -1.37 -5.31 -14.87
C PHE A 131 -0.73 -3.93 -14.94
N LEU A 132 0.61 -3.85 -15.03
CA LEU A 132 1.35 -2.59 -14.98
C LEU A 132 1.42 -1.88 -16.32
N VAL A 133 1.52 -2.63 -17.44
CA VAL A 133 1.67 -2.06 -18.79
C VAL A 133 0.30 -1.88 -19.42
N ARG A 134 -0.36 -0.78 -19.07
CA ARG A 134 -1.67 -0.40 -19.62
C ARG A 134 -1.51 0.73 -20.65
N PRO A 135 -2.28 0.71 -21.77
CA PRO A 135 -2.17 1.73 -22.82
C PRO A 135 -2.30 3.17 -22.31
N ASN A 136 -3.19 3.39 -21.33
CA ASN A 136 -3.51 4.71 -20.80
C ASN A 136 -2.60 5.14 -19.63
N TRP A 137 -1.57 4.36 -19.28
CA TRP A 137 -0.67 4.71 -18.18
C TRP A 137 0.68 5.18 -18.70
N SER A 138 1.07 6.38 -18.27
CA SER A 138 2.44 6.87 -18.52
C SER A 138 3.47 5.96 -17.83
N ALA A 139 4.71 5.95 -18.34
CA ALA A 139 5.81 5.22 -17.72
C ALA A 139 6.03 5.59 -16.23
N LYS A 140 5.78 6.87 -15.86
CA LYS A 140 5.82 7.34 -14.48
C LYS A 140 4.70 6.70 -13.64
N THR A 141 3.47 6.65 -14.15
CA THR A 141 2.33 6.01 -13.49
C THR A 141 2.59 4.52 -13.27
N GLN A 142 3.06 3.80 -14.30
CA GLN A 142 3.40 2.38 -14.21
C GLN A 142 4.42 2.12 -13.10
N ARG A 143 5.47 2.94 -13.00
CA ARG A 143 6.49 2.82 -11.95
C ARG A 143 5.95 3.14 -10.56
N THR A 144 5.09 4.14 -10.44
CA THR A 144 4.44 4.48 -9.16
C THR A 144 3.57 3.32 -8.71
N VAL A 145 2.74 2.77 -9.59
CA VAL A 145 1.90 1.61 -9.28
C VAL A 145 2.77 0.40 -8.90
N LYS A 146 3.85 0.12 -9.64
CA LYS A 146 4.81 -0.94 -9.30
C LYS A 146 5.40 -0.76 -7.90
N SER A 147 5.88 0.44 -7.57
CA SER A 147 6.49 0.72 -6.26
C SER A 147 5.48 0.61 -5.10
N THR A 148 4.19 0.90 -5.36
CA THR A 148 3.13 0.76 -4.37
C THR A 148 2.66 -0.69 -4.24
N LEU A 149 2.64 -1.47 -5.33
CA LEU A 149 2.27 -2.88 -5.34
C LEU A 149 3.33 -3.76 -4.65
N SER A 150 4.62 -3.47 -4.87
CA SER A 150 5.73 -4.30 -4.38
C SER A 150 5.68 -4.59 -2.88
N PRO A 151 5.51 -3.61 -1.97
CA PRO A 151 5.46 -3.88 -0.54
C PRO A 151 4.19 -4.60 -0.07
N LEU A 152 3.13 -4.69 -0.89
CA LEU A 152 1.91 -5.44 -0.57
C LEU A 152 2.06 -6.93 -0.85
N LEU A 153 2.94 -7.31 -1.78
CA LEU A 153 3.17 -8.70 -2.19
C LEU A 153 4.52 -9.26 -1.72
N SER A 154 5.40 -8.44 -1.17
CA SER A 154 6.79 -8.81 -0.87
C SER A 154 6.92 -9.96 0.13
N GLU A 155 5.99 -10.11 1.04
CA GLU A 155 5.98 -11.18 2.05
C GLU A 155 5.68 -12.56 1.41
N PHE A 156 4.81 -12.59 0.41
CA PHE A 156 4.33 -13.82 -0.22
C PHE A 156 5.09 -14.19 -1.50
N THR A 157 5.55 -13.18 -2.23
CA THR A 157 6.26 -13.35 -3.51
C THR A 157 7.48 -12.43 -3.55
N PRO A 158 8.53 -12.72 -2.77
CA PRO A 158 9.74 -11.90 -2.76
C PRO A 158 10.32 -11.80 -4.18
N ASN A 159 10.66 -10.57 -4.58
CA ASN A 159 11.25 -10.22 -5.88
C ASN A 159 10.37 -10.36 -7.13
N LEU A 160 9.19 -10.99 -7.08
CA LEU A 160 8.36 -11.20 -8.28
C LEU A 160 7.96 -9.86 -8.94
N VAL A 161 7.45 -8.90 -8.15
CA VAL A 161 7.10 -7.56 -8.66
C VAL A 161 8.34 -6.81 -9.14
N GLN A 162 9.47 -6.96 -8.44
CA GLN A 162 10.72 -6.29 -8.77
C GLN A 162 11.32 -6.80 -10.09
N SER A 163 11.15 -8.08 -10.42
CA SER A 163 11.64 -8.69 -11.66
C SER A 163 11.03 -8.09 -12.94
N VAL A 164 9.84 -7.48 -12.83
CA VAL A 164 9.17 -6.86 -13.98
C VAL A 164 9.87 -5.56 -14.38
N ARG A 165 10.57 -5.55 -15.50
CA ARG A 165 11.20 -4.35 -16.05
C ARG A 165 10.19 -3.44 -16.74
N LEU A 166 10.21 -2.15 -16.42
CA LEU A 166 9.38 -1.11 -17.01
C LEU A 166 10.24 -0.04 -17.69
N LYS A 167 9.68 0.60 -18.73
CA LYS A 167 10.32 1.74 -19.41
C LYS A 167 10.65 2.84 -18.41
N LYS A 168 11.83 3.46 -18.55
CA LYS A 168 12.19 4.64 -17.76
C LYS A 168 11.29 5.81 -18.18
N PRO A 169 10.69 6.55 -17.23
CA PRO A 169 9.97 7.78 -17.57
C PRO A 169 10.97 8.82 -18.06
N THR A 170 10.59 9.59 -19.06
CA THR A 170 11.33 10.76 -19.44
C THR A 170 11.23 11.80 -18.32
N SER A 171 12.36 12.34 -17.88
CA SER A 171 12.38 13.41 -16.89
C SER A 171 11.80 14.67 -17.53
N THR A 172 10.76 15.24 -16.91
CA THR A 172 10.23 16.54 -17.31
C THR A 172 10.82 17.57 -16.35
N LEU A 173 11.64 18.46 -16.87
CA LEU A 173 12.17 19.58 -16.12
C LEU A 173 11.03 20.59 -15.90
N HIS A 174 10.81 21.03 -14.65
CA HIS A 174 9.99 22.22 -14.42
C HIS A 174 10.78 23.42 -14.86
N LYS A 175 10.34 24.09 -15.93
CA LYS A 175 10.99 25.29 -16.43
C LYS A 175 10.89 26.42 -15.40
N PRO A 176 11.98 27.09 -15.03
CA PRO A 176 11.89 28.38 -14.34
C PRO A 176 11.18 29.40 -15.23
N PHE A 177 10.85 30.55 -14.68
CA PHE A 177 10.36 31.69 -15.46
C PHE A 177 11.54 32.51 -15.93
N ASP A 178 11.56 32.92 -17.18
CA ASP A 178 12.60 33.81 -17.73
C ASP A 178 12.41 35.22 -17.16
N ASN A 179 11.15 35.70 -17.08
CA ASN A 179 10.78 36.93 -16.42
C ASN A 179 9.76 36.65 -15.28
N VAL A 180 10.25 36.39 -14.07
CA VAL A 180 9.41 36.07 -12.93
C VAL A 180 8.53 37.25 -12.50
N ASN A 181 9.01 38.49 -12.67
CA ASN A 181 8.28 39.68 -12.27
C ASN A 181 7.02 39.85 -13.12
N GLU A 182 7.12 39.72 -14.43
CA GLU A 182 5.99 39.79 -15.34
C GLU A 182 4.89 38.78 -14.98
N VAL A 183 5.29 37.56 -14.64
CA VAL A 183 4.34 36.53 -14.22
C VAL A 183 3.73 36.85 -12.86
N LEU A 184 4.53 37.40 -11.92
CA LEU A 184 4.02 37.83 -10.61
C LEU A 184 3.00 39.00 -10.75
N ASP A 185 3.29 39.97 -11.61
CA ASP A 185 2.38 41.11 -11.86
C ASP A 185 1.05 40.61 -12.46
N ALA A 186 1.11 39.78 -13.48
CA ALA A 186 -0.10 39.19 -14.07
C ALA A 186 -0.90 38.33 -13.08
N VAL A 187 -0.23 37.58 -12.18
CA VAL A 187 -0.93 36.83 -11.13
C VAL A 187 -1.53 37.75 -10.08
N LYS A 188 -0.88 38.88 -9.76
CA LYS A 188 -1.38 39.91 -8.84
C LYS A 188 -2.68 40.51 -9.32
N ASP A 189 -2.74 40.85 -10.60
CA ASP A 189 -3.95 41.41 -11.24
C ASP A 189 -5.08 40.37 -11.32
N TYR A 190 -4.73 39.09 -11.46
CA TYR A 190 -5.69 38.00 -11.52
C TYR A 190 -6.30 37.66 -10.15
N ASN A 191 -5.48 37.44 -9.10
CA ASN A 191 -5.95 37.04 -7.78
C ASN A 191 -4.89 37.25 -6.69
N GLN A 192 -5.21 38.04 -5.67
CA GLN A 192 -4.29 38.40 -4.58
C GLN A 192 -3.82 37.21 -3.71
N GLN A 193 -4.69 36.23 -3.46
CA GLN A 193 -4.29 35.05 -2.69
C GLN A 193 -3.33 34.15 -3.47
N LEU A 194 -3.55 33.99 -4.78
CA LEU A 194 -2.63 33.28 -5.66
C LEU A 194 -1.30 34.03 -5.75
N TYR A 195 -1.33 35.36 -5.86
CA TYR A 195 -0.14 36.21 -5.86
C TYR A 195 0.71 36.00 -4.60
N LEU A 196 0.10 36.09 -3.41
CA LEU A 196 0.80 35.84 -2.16
C LEU A 196 1.41 34.42 -2.12
N CYS A 197 0.66 33.40 -2.58
CA CYS A 197 1.17 32.03 -2.68
C CYS A 197 2.38 31.95 -3.63
N CYS A 198 2.34 32.57 -4.80
CA CYS A 198 3.43 32.62 -5.78
C CYS A 198 4.65 33.33 -5.19
N LEU A 199 4.43 34.49 -4.57
CA LEU A 199 5.47 35.30 -3.98
C LEU A 199 6.19 34.57 -2.82
N MET A 200 5.45 33.89 -1.95
CA MET A 200 6.03 33.05 -0.89
C MET A 200 6.75 31.82 -1.47
N THR A 201 6.24 31.25 -2.57
CA THR A 201 6.93 30.14 -3.25
C THR A 201 8.27 30.59 -3.82
N TYR A 202 8.33 31.78 -4.38
CA TYR A 202 9.53 32.41 -4.94
C TYR A 202 10.49 32.88 -3.86
N GLY A 203 10.05 33.71 -2.95
CA GLY A 203 10.91 34.41 -1.97
C GLY A 203 11.27 33.57 -0.74
N CYS A 204 10.33 32.75 -0.25
CA CYS A 204 10.57 31.91 0.92
C CYS A 204 10.93 30.45 0.54
N LEU A 205 10.92 30.11 -0.74
CA LEU A 205 11.17 28.75 -1.24
C LEU A 205 10.27 27.69 -0.56
N LEU A 206 9.07 28.08 -0.17
CA LEU A 206 8.06 27.18 0.38
C LEU A 206 7.31 26.42 -0.73
N ARG A 207 6.81 25.24 -0.39
CA ARG A 207 5.99 24.47 -1.34
C ARG A 207 4.56 25.02 -1.39
N PRO A 208 4.03 25.31 -2.60
CA PRO A 208 2.77 26.08 -2.75
C PRO A 208 1.53 25.38 -2.20
N HIS A 209 1.55 24.09 -2.04
CA HIS A 209 0.34 23.37 -1.61
C HIS A 209 0.22 23.30 -0.09
N ARG A 210 0.91 22.35 0.55
CA ARG A 210 0.72 22.10 1.96
C ARG A 210 1.44 23.12 2.84
N GLU A 211 2.72 23.41 2.55
CA GLU A 211 3.54 24.27 3.40
C GLU A 211 2.96 25.68 3.45
N ILE A 212 2.59 26.27 2.31
CA ILE A 212 2.00 27.63 2.26
C ILE A 212 0.53 27.63 2.67
N ARG A 213 -0.27 26.73 2.13
CA ARG A 213 -1.71 26.70 2.37
C ARG A 213 -2.09 26.55 3.87
N GLU A 214 -1.27 25.84 4.64
CA GLU A 214 -1.51 25.55 6.05
C GLU A 214 -0.79 26.53 7.00
N LEU A 215 -0.23 27.66 6.49
CA LEU A 215 0.39 28.66 7.35
C LEU A 215 -0.65 29.41 8.18
N ASN A 216 -0.37 29.51 9.46
CA ASN A 216 -1.09 30.36 10.40
C ASN A 216 -0.17 31.51 10.84
N TRP A 217 -0.75 32.57 11.36
CA TRP A 217 0.03 33.71 11.88
C TRP A 217 0.94 33.31 13.05
N SER A 218 0.58 32.28 13.82
CA SER A 218 1.44 31.69 14.86
C SER A 218 2.72 31.05 14.35
N ASP A 219 2.83 30.78 13.05
CA ASP A 219 4.04 30.24 12.46
C ASP A 219 5.10 31.30 12.20
N PHE A 220 4.72 32.57 12.20
CA PHE A 220 5.62 33.68 11.96
C PHE A 220 6.24 34.20 13.27
N SER A 221 7.49 34.68 13.17
CA SER A 221 8.07 35.49 14.24
C SER A 221 7.27 36.79 14.42
N GLU A 222 7.42 37.44 15.57
CA GLU A 222 6.67 38.69 15.91
C GLU A 222 6.91 39.78 14.87
N ASP A 223 8.15 39.93 14.40
CA ASP A 223 8.59 40.87 13.37
C ASP A 223 8.41 40.38 11.93
N LEU A 224 7.73 39.26 11.72
CA LEU A 224 7.47 38.61 10.44
C LEU A 224 8.74 38.23 9.64
N LYS A 225 9.94 38.27 10.23
CA LYS A 225 11.19 37.97 9.52
C LYS A 225 11.41 36.49 9.26
N TYR A 226 10.78 35.64 10.06
CA TYR A 226 10.97 34.18 9.96
C TYR A 226 9.65 33.41 10.04
N ILE A 227 9.61 32.27 9.38
CA ILE A 227 8.53 31.27 9.47
C ILE A 227 9.11 30.03 10.13
N HIS A 228 8.50 29.58 11.21
CA HIS A 228 8.80 28.34 11.91
C HIS A 228 7.95 27.20 11.37
N LEU A 229 8.49 26.41 10.46
CA LEU A 229 7.78 25.31 9.82
C LEU A 229 8.06 23.99 10.54
N SER A 230 7.04 23.41 11.17
CA SER A 230 7.13 22.11 11.83
C SER A 230 7.34 20.95 10.84
N GLY A 231 8.06 19.91 11.27
CA GLY A 231 8.41 18.76 10.45
C GLY A 231 7.20 18.02 9.90
N ASN A 232 6.10 17.94 10.65
CA ASN A 232 4.88 17.25 10.22
C ASN A 232 4.19 17.89 8.99
N ARG A 233 4.47 19.17 8.70
CA ARG A 233 3.91 19.91 7.54
C ARG A 233 4.79 19.87 6.31
N ASN A 234 6.03 19.41 6.42
CA ASN A 234 6.93 19.35 5.27
C ASN A 234 7.34 17.92 4.92
N LYS A 235 7.80 17.72 3.68
CA LYS A 235 8.15 16.39 3.15
C LYS A 235 9.36 15.75 3.85
N SER A 236 10.25 16.55 4.43
CA SER A 236 11.49 16.04 5.05
C SER A 236 11.28 15.54 6.48
N GLY A 237 10.15 15.85 7.10
CA GLY A 237 9.88 15.53 8.51
C GLY A 237 10.71 16.32 9.52
N ARG A 238 11.49 17.33 9.08
CA ARG A 238 12.37 18.13 9.95
C ARG A 238 11.82 19.53 10.16
N ASN A 239 11.95 20.07 11.38
CA ASN A 239 11.67 21.46 11.64
C ASN A 239 12.60 22.36 10.81
N ARG A 240 12.06 23.49 10.34
CA ARG A 240 12.79 24.42 9.49
C ARG A 240 12.39 25.84 9.83
N ILE A 241 13.40 26.72 9.95
CA ILE A 241 13.21 28.18 10.02
C ILE A 241 13.46 28.73 8.61
N VAL A 242 12.52 29.50 8.11
CA VAL A 242 12.55 30.06 6.76
C VAL A 242 12.55 31.58 6.85
N PRO A 243 13.57 32.26 6.30
CA PRO A 243 13.58 33.73 6.26
C PRO A 243 12.49 34.24 5.31
N VAL A 244 11.88 35.36 5.68
CA VAL A 244 10.87 36.06 4.89
C VAL A 244 11.49 37.34 4.34
N PRO A 245 11.69 37.47 3.03
CA PRO A 245 12.24 38.68 2.40
C PRO A 245 11.37 39.91 2.67
N ALA A 246 11.96 41.11 2.64
CA ALA A 246 11.26 42.36 2.88
C ALA A 246 10.03 42.54 1.98
N TYR A 247 10.19 42.34 0.67
CA TYR A 247 9.11 42.48 -0.30
C TYR A 247 7.93 41.51 -0.11
N VAL A 248 8.15 40.40 0.62
CA VAL A 248 7.05 39.48 1.03
C VAL A 248 6.40 40.03 2.29
N ARG A 249 7.20 40.53 3.27
CA ARG A 249 6.69 41.10 4.53
C ARG A 249 5.81 42.29 4.31
N ASP A 250 6.17 43.17 3.37
CA ASP A 250 5.51 44.44 3.11
C ASP A 250 4.05 44.27 2.63
N ILE A 251 3.70 43.07 2.13
CA ILE A 251 2.32 42.76 1.72
C ILE A 251 1.57 41.91 2.76
N LEU A 252 2.22 41.48 3.84
CA LEU A 252 1.57 40.68 4.87
C LEU A 252 0.85 41.56 5.87
N VAL A 253 -0.45 41.36 6.03
CA VAL A 253 -1.26 41.99 7.05
C VAL A 253 -1.54 40.99 8.16
N LYS A 254 -0.89 41.21 9.33
CA LYS A 254 -0.97 40.28 10.46
C LYS A 254 -2.40 40.19 10.98
N GLY A 255 -2.91 38.99 11.07
CA GLY A 255 -4.21 38.64 11.65
C GLY A 255 -4.06 37.96 13.02
N GLU A 256 -5.14 37.35 13.49
CA GLU A 256 -5.15 36.60 14.73
C GLU A 256 -4.20 35.40 14.67
N SER A 257 -3.47 35.17 15.77
CA SER A 257 -2.38 34.18 15.85
C SER A 257 -2.75 32.79 15.33
N ASN A 258 -3.93 32.30 15.67
CA ASN A 258 -4.39 30.95 15.29
C ASN A 258 -5.09 30.91 13.92
N HIS A 259 -5.23 32.04 13.26
CA HIS A 259 -5.88 32.09 11.95
C HIS A 259 -4.89 31.81 10.83
N ASN A 260 -5.38 31.09 9.83
CA ASN A 260 -4.66 30.83 8.58
C ASN A 260 -4.53 32.12 7.78
N ILE A 261 -3.35 32.37 7.22
CA ILE A 261 -3.03 33.64 6.52
C ILE A 261 -3.87 33.89 5.25
N PHE A 262 -4.48 32.86 4.67
CA PHE A 262 -5.29 32.94 3.46
C PHE A 262 -6.79 32.91 3.74
N SER A 263 -7.24 32.05 4.65
CA SER A 263 -8.68 31.94 4.95
C SER A 263 -9.17 32.95 5.97
N GLY A 264 -8.26 33.57 6.75
CA GLY A 264 -8.63 34.43 7.88
C GLY A 264 -9.40 33.69 8.98
N SER A 265 -9.31 32.37 9.04
CA SER A 265 -9.97 31.53 10.03
C SER A 265 -9.03 30.45 10.54
N ASN A 266 -9.45 29.68 11.55
CA ASN A 266 -8.66 28.54 12.08
C ASN A 266 -8.57 27.33 11.15
N LYS A 267 -9.24 27.35 9.98
CA LYS A 267 -9.21 26.26 9.02
C LYS A 267 -8.51 26.71 7.74
N PRO A 268 -7.56 25.92 7.21
CA PRO A 268 -6.91 26.23 5.94
C PRO A 268 -7.90 26.08 4.78
N LEU A 269 -7.62 26.77 3.68
CA LEU A 269 -8.32 26.58 2.42
C LEU A 269 -8.26 25.12 1.95
N ASN A 270 -9.14 24.75 1.04
CA ASN A 270 -9.23 23.41 0.50
C ASN A 270 -7.87 22.95 -0.15
N GLN A 271 -7.61 21.66 -0.14
CA GLN A 271 -6.32 21.07 -0.55
C GLN A 271 -5.92 21.43 -1.98
N ASP A 272 -6.86 21.54 -2.90
CA ASP A 272 -6.62 21.84 -4.31
C ASP A 272 -6.81 23.33 -4.66
N TYR A 273 -7.00 24.22 -3.68
CA TYR A 273 -7.31 25.62 -3.90
C TYR A 273 -6.32 26.31 -4.85
N PHE A 274 -5.06 26.38 -4.49
CA PHE A 274 -4.04 27.03 -5.32
C PHE A 274 -3.79 26.30 -6.65
N LYS A 275 -3.91 24.99 -6.66
CA LYS A 275 -3.82 24.20 -7.91
C LYS A 275 -4.97 24.57 -8.87
N THR A 276 -6.17 24.74 -8.36
CA THR A 276 -7.34 25.12 -9.14
C THR A 276 -7.22 26.54 -9.66
N LEU A 277 -6.82 27.50 -8.81
CA LEU A 277 -6.59 28.88 -9.22
C LEU A 277 -5.49 28.97 -10.28
N TRP A 278 -4.35 28.30 -10.08
CA TRP A 278 -3.26 28.27 -11.06
C TRP A 278 -3.70 27.66 -12.40
N SER A 279 -4.50 26.59 -12.36
CA SER A 279 -5.03 25.98 -13.58
C SER A 279 -5.99 26.90 -14.34
N ARG A 280 -6.74 27.73 -13.63
CA ARG A 280 -7.63 28.76 -14.24
C ARG A 280 -6.81 29.91 -14.82
N PHE A 281 -5.86 30.43 -14.05
CA PHE A 281 -4.93 31.48 -14.52
C PHE A 281 -4.20 31.02 -15.78
N LYS A 282 -3.63 29.81 -15.78
CA LYS A 282 -2.92 29.27 -16.95
C LYS A 282 -3.77 29.16 -18.22
N ARG A 283 -5.09 28.98 -18.10
CA ARG A 283 -6.00 28.96 -19.27
C ARG A 283 -6.34 30.31 -19.84
N GLN A 284 -6.13 31.35 -19.04
CA GLN A 284 -6.47 32.73 -19.41
C GLN A 284 -5.24 33.57 -19.75
N SER A 285 -4.07 33.05 -19.53
CA SER A 285 -2.79 33.75 -19.65
C SER A 285 -1.96 33.17 -20.80
N ASP A 286 -1.49 34.04 -21.66
CA ASP A 286 -0.63 33.72 -22.81
C ASP A 286 0.85 33.89 -22.48
N ILE A 287 1.21 34.37 -21.26
CA ILE A 287 2.60 34.59 -20.83
C ILE A 287 3.30 33.33 -20.32
N LEU A 288 2.57 32.21 -20.13
CA LEU A 288 3.11 31.01 -19.57
C LEU A 288 3.52 29.99 -20.64
N GLU A 289 4.74 29.52 -20.55
CA GLU A 289 5.23 28.47 -21.43
C GLU A 289 4.79 27.08 -21.00
N GLN A 290 4.90 26.14 -21.95
CA GLN A 290 4.69 24.72 -21.67
C GLN A 290 5.74 24.21 -20.67
N GLY A 291 5.28 23.54 -19.61
CA GLY A 291 6.15 23.02 -18.53
C GLY A 291 6.29 23.96 -17.34
N GLN A 292 5.86 25.22 -17.45
CA GLN A 292 5.79 26.13 -16.31
C GLN A 292 4.59 25.82 -15.41
N THR A 293 4.86 25.77 -14.13
CA THR A 293 3.92 25.37 -13.07
C THR A 293 4.06 26.27 -11.85
N LEU A 294 3.17 26.16 -10.88
CA LEU A 294 3.30 26.87 -9.60
C LEU A 294 4.65 26.58 -8.91
N TYR A 295 5.24 25.41 -9.13
CA TYR A 295 6.58 25.05 -8.63
C TYR A 295 7.70 25.80 -9.35
N SER A 296 7.47 26.33 -10.54
CA SER A 296 8.47 27.10 -11.30
C SER A 296 8.93 28.34 -10.52
N PHE A 297 8.05 28.98 -9.74
CA PHE A 297 8.47 30.06 -8.84
C PHE A 297 9.56 29.66 -7.87
N ARG A 298 9.47 28.44 -7.33
CA ARG A 298 10.53 27.93 -6.45
C ARG A 298 11.85 27.68 -7.16
N HIS A 299 11.79 27.27 -8.44
CA HIS A 299 12.99 27.06 -9.24
C HIS A 299 13.60 28.36 -9.74
N SER A 300 12.78 29.41 -9.91
CA SER A 300 13.29 30.76 -10.25
C SER A 300 13.86 31.49 -9.04
N GLY A 301 13.46 31.15 -7.82
CA GLY A 301 13.94 31.78 -6.59
C GLY A 301 15.14 31.08 -5.94
N ALA A 302 15.52 29.88 -6.42
CA ALA A 302 16.65 29.12 -5.91
C ALA A 302 17.90 29.37 -6.75
#